data_07431c28b84f21f863bd2c8d7a2427ff
#
_entry.id   07431c28b84f21f863bd2c8d7a2427ff
#
_cell.length_a   1.000
_cell.length_b   1.000
_cell.length_c   1.000
_cell.angle_alpha   90.00
_cell.angle_beta   90.00
_cell.angle_gamma   90.00
#
_symmetry.space_group_name_H-M   'P 1'
#
loop_
_entity.id
_entity.type
_entity.pdbx_description
1 polymer ?
#
loop_
_entity_poly.entity_id
_entity_poly.type
_entity_poly.pdbx_seq_one_letter_code
_entity_poly.pdbx_strand_id
1 'polypeptide(L)'
;MNVTTLVQLSVVSRSGYLNRLVFERNGNNYTRVQIDTIPGGAKIFELVVKFCYGLKIKATASNVAPLYCAAHFLEMNDELHQGNLISKAEAFLSYVILSSWKDTFRILKSCESVSSWSKDLHIVKRCTEAISWKACSETGVSSIGDNEVLVSVTADDTTKLVKLCGNWFFNDFSSLRIDHFIEVISLIKKRKIKPELVGSCIAHWTKKWISQITVSQEKSKDQELSIQLQRVTTECLIRVLPAEEDSVSSNFLLHLYKIGLIMNINPKLKDQLKTRIALMMEKCSAKDLLVRNSTTLFDVDIVVQVVEAYVSLASNNPKSRMCVVGRLVNDYLALIARDENLVARSFDSLVNALPKEARFCDDNLYRSIDMYLKEHPDLTEEERRSICRKMEYHKLSQEAQIHALKNDRLPDNIRTQFILLEQVNMMRLLTSDGSSYQRTKSQTIMKVSSGLRKSWMNSSQTEMKAIKQELEMLKAQVGELQQRRMELQQRTKKVVFC
;
A
#
# COMPACT_ATOMS: atom_id res chain seq x y z
N MET A 1 8.55 37.58 -21.41
CA MET A 1 8.95 38.95 -21.00
C MET A 1 10.35 39.21 -21.53
N ASN A 2 10.48 40.12 -22.47
CA ASN A 2 11.79 40.52 -23.01
C ASN A 2 12.46 41.46 -22.00
N VAL A 3 13.52 40.99 -21.34
CA VAL A 3 14.35 41.83 -20.45
C VAL A 3 15.44 42.45 -21.32
N THR A 4 15.36 43.74 -21.56
CA THR A 4 16.41 44.47 -22.26
C THR A 4 17.42 44.95 -21.21
N THR A 5 18.61 44.36 -21.17
CA THR A 5 19.70 44.78 -20.27
C THR A 5 20.84 45.37 -21.13
N LEU A 6 21.31 46.55 -20.80
CA LEU A 6 22.52 47.10 -21.40
C LEU A 6 23.70 46.27 -20.89
N VAL A 7 24.30 45.45 -21.76
CA VAL A 7 25.46 44.61 -21.44
C VAL A 7 26.71 45.43 -21.59
N GLN A 8 27.32 45.82 -20.45
CA GLN A 8 28.61 46.50 -20.44
C GLN A 8 29.79 45.50 -20.45
N LEU A 9 31.00 45.96 -20.72
CA LEU A 9 32.21 45.16 -20.79
C LEU A 9 32.43 44.24 -19.56
N SER A 10 31.96 44.64 -18.38
CA SER A 10 32.10 43.85 -17.13
C SER A 10 31.28 42.54 -17.15
N VAL A 11 30.23 42.44 -17.92
CA VAL A 11 29.46 41.21 -18.05
C VAL A 11 30.07 40.28 -19.10
N VAL A 12 30.53 40.88 -20.20
CA VAL A 12 31.18 40.15 -21.31
C VAL A 12 32.53 39.55 -20.86
N SER A 13 33.32 40.28 -20.10
CA SER A 13 34.62 39.80 -19.62
C SER A 13 34.57 38.61 -18.65
N ARG A 14 33.41 38.36 -17.98
CA ARG A 14 33.25 37.26 -17.05
C ARG A 14 32.49 36.06 -17.62
N SER A 15 31.96 36.17 -18.88
CA SER A 15 31.19 35.14 -19.51
C SER A 15 31.80 34.72 -20.85
N GLY A 16 32.27 33.49 -20.98
CA GLY A 16 32.80 32.94 -22.24
C GLY A 16 31.77 32.91 -23.34
N TYR A 17 30.52 32.55 -23.00
CA TYR A 17 29.41 32.54 -23.94
C TYR A 17 29.11 33.94 -24.52
N LEU A 18 28.98 34.95 -23.68
CA LEU A 18 28.71 36.32 -24.12
C LEU A 18 29.90 36.92 -24.86
N ASN A 19 31.11 36.59 -24.42
CA ASN A 19 32.34 37.02 -25.07
C ASN A 19 32.36 36.52 -26.52
N ARG A 20 32.14 35.23 -26.78
CA ARG A 20 32.06 34.69 -28.14
C ARG A 20 30.95 35.34 -28.96
N LEU A 21 29.72 35.50 -28.40
CA LEU A 21 28.61 36.14 -29.09
C LEU A 21 28.92 37.57 -29.56
N VAL A 22 29.65 38.34 -28.75
CA VAL A 22 30.04 39.70 -29.08
C VAL A 22 31.17 39.71 -30.10
N PHE A 23 32.18 38.85 -30.01
CA PHE A 23 33.29 38.76 -30.93
C PHE A 23 32.92 38.18 -32.29
N GLU A 24 32.07 37.17 -32.38
CA GLU A 24 31.59 36.58 -33.65
C GLU A 24 30.74 37.55 -34.47
N ARG A 25 30.13 38.56 -33.81
CA ARG A 25 29.25 39.57 -34.43
C ARG A 25 29.93 40.90 -34.70
N ASN A 26 31.22 41.02 -34.49
CA ASN A 26 31.99 42.29 -34.62
C ASN A 26 32.06 42.92 -36.03
N GLY A 27 31.23 42.46 -37.00
CA GLY A 27 31.08 43.11 -38.32
C GLY A 27 29.94 44.12 -38.42
N ASN A 28 29.01 44.19 -37.48
CA ASN A 28 27.86 45.09 -37.52
C ASN A 28 27.63 45.73 -36.16
N ASN A 29 27.40 47.03 -36.09
CA ASN A 29 27.04 47.83 -34.92
C ASN A 29 25.77 47.34 -34.20
N TYR A 30 25.79 46.18 -33.51
CA TYR A 30 24.65 45.69 -32.81
C TYR A 30 24.65 46.10 -31.33
N THR A 31 23.63 46.86 -30.98
CA THR A 31 23.31 47.30 -29.63
C THR A 31 22.49 46.28 -28.82
N ARG A 32 22.04 45.15 -29.38
CA ARG A 32 21.19 44.17 -28.72
C ARG A 32 21.61 42.73 -29.01
N VAL A 33 21.79 41.95 -27.95
CA VAL A 33 21.96 40.49 -27.98
C VAL A 33 20.73 39.86 -27.33
N GLN A 34 20.04 38.98 -28.08
CA GLN A 34 18.90 38.24 -27.55
C GLN A 34 19.40 36.90 -27.04
N ILE A 35 19.04 36.56 -25.78
CA ILE A 35 19.31 35.27 -25.15
C ILE A 35 17.96 34.63 -24.82
N ASP A 36 17.57 33.64 -25.62
CA ASP A 36 16.19 33.10 -25.56
C ASP A 36 15.99 32.05 -24.47
N THR A 37 17.05 31.37 -24.02
CA THR A 37 16.91 30.13 -23.21
C THR A 37 17.84 30.04 -22.02
N ILE A 38 18.01 31.13 -21.25
CA ILE A 38 18.86 31.07 -20.05
C ILE A 38 18.19 30.23 -18.95
N PRO A 39 18.90 29.26 -18.33
CA PRO A 39 18.39 28.50 -17.19
C PRO A 39 17.95 29.40 -16.04
N GLY A 40 16.73 29.18 -15.51
CA GLY A 40 16.16 30.00 -14.43
C GLY A 40 15.59 31.37 -14.85
N GLY A 41 15.68 31.72 -16.15
CA GLY A 41 15.03 32.89 -16.74
C GLY A 41 15.56 34.24 -16.28
N ALA A 42 14.77 35.28 -16.51
CA ALA A 42 15.17 36.67 -16.30
C ALA A 42 15.60 37.00 -14.85
N LYS A 43 14.94 36.42 -13.83
CA LYS A 43 15.26 36.64 -12.41
C LYS A 43 16.67 36.15 -12.04
N ILE A 44 17.07 34.99 -12.60
CA ILE A 44 18.39 34.43 -12.35
C ILE A 44 19.43 35.23 -13.15
N PHE A 45 19.12 35.62 -14.39
CA PHE A 45 19.99 36.47 -15.18
C PHE A 45 20.28 37.80 -14.51
N GLU A 46 19.29 38.43 -13.86
CA GLU A 46 19.49 39.65 -13.04
C GLU A 46 20.54 39.43 -11.93
N LEU A 47 20.51 38.27 -11.24
CA LEU A 47 21.53 37.94 -10.24
C LEU A 47 22.93 37.78 -10.85
N VAL A 48 23.00 37.15 -12.04
CA VAL A 48 24.24 37.03 -12.80
C VAL A 48 24.81 38.42 -13.15
N VAL A 49 23.98 39.30 -13.66
CA VAL A 49 24.38 40.68 -13.99
C VAL A 49 24.85 41.44 -12.76
N LYS A 50 24.12 41.40 -11.64
CA LYS A 50 24.52 41.96 -10.37
C LYS A 50 25.91 41.47 -9.92
N PHE A 51 26.14 40.15 -10.08
CA PHE A 51 27.44 39.57 -9.77
C PHE A 51 28.57 40.15 -10.66
N CYS A 52 28.33 40.30 -11.97
CA CYS A 52 29.31 40.87 -12.90
C CYS A 52 29.68 42.31 -12.57
N TYR A 53 28.74 43.09 -12.03
CA TYR A 53 29.00 44.46 -11.53
C TYR A 53 29.63 44.51 -10.12
N GLY A 54 29.97 43.35 -9.53
CA GLY A 54 30.55 43.30 -8.20
C GLY A 54 29.60 43.54 -7.05
N LEU A 55 28.29 43.57 -7.32
CA LEU A 55 27.25 43.70 -6.29
C LEU A 55 27.13 42.39 -5.50
N LYS A 56 26.84 42.52 -4.20
CA LYS A 56 26.57 41.33 -3.35
C LYS A 56 25.30 40.68 -3.79
N ILE A 57 25.42 39.43 -4.28
CA ILE A 57 24.25 38.58 -4.56
C ILE A 57 23.93 37.70 -3.35
N LYS A 58 22.65 37.51 -3.07
CA LYS A 58 22.18 36.61 -2.01
C LYS A 58 21.91 35.24 -2.63
N ALA A 59 22.85 34.31 -2.51
CA ALA A 59 22.60 32.90 -2.80
C ALA A 59 21.75 32.30 -1.68
N THR A 60 20.75 31.55 -2.08
CA THR A 60 19.80 30.85 -1.18
C THR A 60 19.56 29.44 -1.70
N ALA A 61 19.05 28.54 -0.86
CA ALA A 61 18.71 27.19 -1.28
C ALA A 61 17.67 27.13 -2.43
N SER A 62 16.87 28.20 -2.61
CA SER A 62 15.85 28.24 -3.68
C SER A 62 16.34 28.80 -5.00
N ASN A 63 17.50 29.48 -5.04
CA ASN A 63 18.03 30.07 -6.26
C ASN A 63 19.40 29.53 -6.69
N VAL A 64 20.13 28.84 -5.81
CA VAL A 64 21.51 28.40 -6.10
C VAL A 64 21.57 27.40 -7.27
N ALA A 65 20.64 26.45 -7.40
CA ALA A 65 20.68 25.48 -8.48
C ALA A 65 20.40 26.16 -9.86
N PRO A 66 19.35 26.99 -10.03
CA PRO A 66 19.21 27.78 -11.25
C PRO A 66 20.39 28.73 -11.51
N LEU A 67 20.96 29.33 -10.47
CA LEU A 67 22.13 30.21 -10.61
C LEU A 67 23.38 29.46 -11.09
N TYR A 68 23.61 28.26 -10.55
CA TYR A 68 24.71 27.39 -10.98
C TYR A 68 24.53 26.93 -12.43
N CYS A 69 23.29 26.54 -12.82
CA CYS A 69 22.98 26.19 -14.19
C CYS A 69 23.18 27.37 -15.16
N ALA A 70 22.75 28.58 -14.76
CA ALA A 70 22.96 29.78 -15.56
C ALA A 70 24.44 30.16 -15.69
N ALA A 71 25.24 29.98 -14.62
CA ALA A 71 26.67 30.21 -14.65
C ALA A 71 27.38 29.24 -15.61
N HIS A 72 26.99 27.98 -15.64
CA HIS A 72 27.49 27.01 -16.62
C HIS A 72 27.05 27.32 -18.05
N PHE A 73 25.78 27.70 -18.26
CA PHE A 73 25.27 28.13 -19.56
C PHE A 73 26.06 29.32 -20.12
N LEU A 74 26.43 30.27 -19.25
CA LEU A 74 27.19 31.46 -19.60
C LEU A 74 28.71 31.24 -19.57
N GLU A 75 29.20 30.04 -19.25
CA GLU A 75 30.62 29.66 -19.17
C GLU A 75 31.43 30.61 -18.26
N MET A 76 30.90 30.86 -17.06
CA MET A 76 31.53 31.76 -16.07
C MET A 76 32.51 30.99 -15.17
N ASN A 77 33.59 30.45 -15.79
CA ASN A 77 34.66 29.69 -15.12
C ASN A 77 35.78 30.58 -14.57
N ASP A 78 36.67 29.98 -13.76
CA ASP A 78 37.79 30.69 -13.11
C ASP A 78 38.92 31.00 -14.08
N GLU A 79 38.94 30.42 -15.28
CA GLU A 79 39.91 30.77 -16.36
C GLU A 79 39.69 32.19 -16.84
N LEU A 80 38.44 32.67 -16.89
CA LEU A 80 38.10 34.02 -17.30
C LEU A 80 38.30 35.04 -16.16
N HIS A 81 38.01 34.66 -14.95
CA HIS A 81 38.13 35.53 -13.79
C HIS A 81 38.18 34.67 -12.50
N GLN A 82 39.23 34.84 -11.71
CA GLN A 82 39.41 34.11 -10.45
C GLN A 82 38.25 34.36 -9.48
N GLY A 83 37.67 33.28 -8.92
CA GLY A 83 36.49 33.33 -8.05
C GLY A 83 35.22 33.73 -8.82
N ASN A 84 35.05 33.26 -10.05
CA ASN A 84 33.90 33.50 -10.87
C ASN A 84 32.64 32.75 -10.37
N LEU A 85 31.52 32.92 -11.01
CA LEU A 85 30.20 32.52 -10.47
C LEU A 85 30.05 31.01 -10.34
N ILE A 86 30.62 30.19 -11.24
CA ILE A 86 30.57 28.73 -11.14
C ILE A 86 31.19 28.28 -9.81
N SER A 87 32.41 28.68 -9.48
CA SER A 87 33.10 28.26 -8.27
C SER A 87 32.42 28.73 -7.00
N LYS A 88 31.87 29.94 -7.00
CA LYS A 88 31.11 30.47 -5.84
C LYS A 88 29.78 29.77 -5.63
N ALA A 89 29.06 29.54 -6.71
CA ALA A 89 27.78 28.81 -6.66
C ALA A 89 28.00 27.35 -6.25
N GLU A 90 29.04 26.69 -6.77
CA GLU A 90 29.44 25.34 -6.38
C GLU A 90 29.79 25.20 -4.91
N ALA A 91 30.63 26.11 -4.38
CA ALA A 91 31.00 26.10 -2.98
C ALA A 91 29.77 26.24 -2.06
N PHE A 92 28.86 27.17 -2.40
CA PHE A 92 27.63 27.36 -1.63
C PHE A 92 26.70 26.15 -1.74
N LEU A 93 26.51 25.60 -2.95
CA LEU A 93 25.69 24.41 -3.21
C LEU A 93 26.18 23.21 -2.39
N SER A 94 27.50 22.93 -2.45
CA SER A 94 28.11 21.83 -1.70
C SER A 94 27.96 22.00 -0.20
N TYR A 95 28.20 23.20 0.32
CA TYR A 95 28.04 23.51 1.74
C TYR A 95 26.57 23.27 2.21
N VAL A 96 25.59 23.78 1.48
CA VAL A 96 24.18 23.66 1.86
C VAL A 96 23.70 22.22 1.78
N ILE A 97 24.08 21.47 0.71
CA ILE A 97 23.75 20.06 0.57
C ILE A 97 24.27 19.24 1.76
N LEU A 98 25.47 19.53 2.24
CA LEU A 98 26.06 18.80 3.37
C LEU A 98 25.49 19.22 4.71
N SER A 99 25.24 20.52 4.93
CA SER A 99 24.89 21.07 6.24
C SER A 99 23.42 21.03 6.58
N SER A 100 22.51 21.23 5.62
CA SER A 100 21.09 21.45 5.90
C SER A 100 20.18 20.43 5.22
N TRP A 101 19.39 19.70 6.04
CA TRP A 101 18.34 18.82 5.53
C TRP A 101 17.28 19.58 4.72
N LYS A 102 16.63 20.56 5.35
CA LYS A 102 15.52 21.31 4.72
C LYS A 102 15.96 22.07 3.47
N ASP A 103 17.16 22.62 3.48
CA ASP A 103 17.65 23.37 2.34
C ASP A 103 18.06 22.47 1.18
N THR A 104 18.48 21.22 1.44
CA THR A 104 18.68 20.23 0.37
C THR A 104 17.37 19.94 -0.37
N PHE A 105 16.23 19.83 0.34
CA PHE A 105 14.91 19.69 -0.31
C PHE A 105 14.52 20.95 -1.10
N ARG A 106 14.82 22.14 -0.60
CA ARG A 106 14.58 23.40 -1.32
C ARG A 106 15.41 23.49 -2.61
N ILE A 107 16.67 23.06 -2.57
CA ILE A 107 17.52 22.95 -3.76
C ILE A 107 16.89 21.98 -4.76
N LEU A 108 16.55 20.77 -4.31
CA LEU A 108 15.95 19.74 -5.16
C LEU A 108 14.66 20.22 -5.83
N LYS A 109 13.81 20.94 -5.08
CA LYS A 109 12.60 21.58 -5.61
C LYS A 109 12.94 22.68 -6.63
N SER A 110 13.98 23.48 -6.42
CA SER A 110 14.39 24.51 -7.38
C SER A 110 14.94 23.94 -8.68
N CYS A 111 15.44 22.69 -8.67
CA CYS A 111 15.89 21.97 -9.87
C CYS A 111 14.72 21.66 -10.86
N GLU A 112 13.48 21.69 -10.40
CA GLU A 112 12.30 21.44 -11.26
C GLU A 112 12.19 22.46 -12.40
N SER A 113 12.55 23.72 -12.14
CA SER A 113 12.52 24.80 -13.14
C SER A 113 13.65 24.72 -14.18
N VAL A 114 14.71 23.97 -13.88
CA VAL A 114 15.92 23.81 -14.72
C VAL A 114 16.28 22.32 -14.88
N SER A 115 15.26 21.47 -15.06
CA SER A 115 15.38 20.02 -14.91
C SER A 115 16.42 19.37 -15.83
N SER A 116 16.58 19.81 -17.08
CA SER A 116 17.62 19.31 -17.99
C SER A 116 19.01 19.62 -17.43
N TRP A 117 19.32 20.89 -17.25
CA TRP A 117 20.62 21.37 -16.75
C TRP A 117 20.97 20.78 -15.37
N SER A 118 20.00 20.68 -14.47
CA SER A 118 20.27 20.16 -13.12
C SER A 118 20.60 18.66 -13.10
N LYS A 119 20.11 17.90 -14.09
CA LYS A 119 20.50 16.50 -14.29
C LYS A 119 21.89 16.38 -14.91
N ASP A 120 22.18 17.16 -15.95
CA ASP A 120 23.46 17.15 -16.66
C ASP A 120 24.61 17.58 -15.71
N LEU A 121 24.37 18.55 -14.84
CA LEU A 121 25.30 19.00 -13.82
C LEU A 121 25.26 18.17 -12.53
N HIS A 122 24.55 17.05 -12.51
CA HIS A 122 24.44 16.11 -11.42
C HIS A 122 23.95 16.70 -10.06
N ILE A 123 23.28 17.87 -10.08
CA ILE A 123 22.76 18.53 -8.87
C ILE A 123 21.71 17.64 -8.19
N VAL A 124 20.76 17.13 -8.98
CA VAL A 124 19.67 16.23 -8.49
C VAL A 124 20.30 15.02 -7.83
N LYS A 125 21.26 14.35 -8.48
CA LYS A 125 21.94 13.17 -7.93
C LYS A 125 22.64 13.47 -6.61
N ARG A 126 23.35 14.58 -6.49
CA ARG A 126 24.02 14.99 -5.26
C ARG A 126 23.03 15.25 -4.12
N CYS A 127 21.91 15.90 -4.41
CA CYS A 127 20.85 16.16 -3.44
C CYS A 127 20.19 14.85 -2.98
N THR A 128 19.84 13.97 -3.91
CA THR A 128 19.17 12.68 -3.59
C THR A 128 20.09 11.76 -2.80
N GLU A 129 21.39 11.71 -3.12
CA GLU A 129 22.40 10.99 -2.36
C GLU A 129 22.56 11.53 -0.94
N ALA A 130 22.62 12.86 -0.77
CA ALA A 130 22.74 13.51 0.52
C ALA A 130 21.48 13.27 1.39
N ILE A 131 20.31 13.39 0.82
CA ILE A 131 19.02 13.07 1.49
C ILE A 131 19.01 11.62 1.95
N SER A 132 19.35 10.68 1.06
CA SER A 132 19.36 9.26 1.39
C SER A 132 20.39 8.94 2.49
N TRP A 133 21.55 9.56 2.47
CA TRP A 133 22.57 9.38 3.50
C TRP A 133 22.12 9.90 4.86
N LYS A 134 21.58 11.12 4.92
CA LYS A 134 21.07 11.72 6.16
C LYS A 134 19.91 10.92 6.75
N ALA A 135 18.95 10.45 5.90
CA ALA A 135 17.87 9.59 6.34
C ALA A 135 18.38 8.29 6.97
N CYS A 136 19.44 7.68 6.40
CA CYS A 136 20.06 6.48 6.95
C CYS A 136 20.78 6.72 8.27
N SER A 137 21.50 7.84 8.39
CA SER A 137 22.29 8.15 9.59
C SER A 137 21.40 8.38 10.82
N GLU A 138 20.24 9.00 10.63
CA GLU A 138 19.30 9.26 11.74
C GLU A 138 18.51 8.02 12.15
N THR A 139 18.19 7.13 11.21
CA THR A 139 17.50 5.86 11.52
C THR A 139 18.43 4.82 12.16
N GLY A 140 19.74 4.92 11.95
CA GLY A 140 20.74 4.02 12.55
C GLY A 140 21.03 4.29 14.03
N VAL A 141 20.78 5.48 14.53
CA VAL A 141 21.02 5.86 15.95
C VAL A 141 19.93 5.33 16.89
N SER A 142 18.76 4.98 16.37
CA SER A 142 17.65 4.40 17.16
C SER A 142 17.76 2.89 17.41
N SER A 143 18.82 2.22 16.96
CA SER A 143 18.98 0.76 17.13
C SER A 143 19.77 0.34 18.37
N ILE A 144 20.01 1.24 19.33
CA ILE A 144 20.59 0.91 20.63
C ILE A 144 19.52 1.11 21.72
N GLY A 145 18.62 0.16 21.81
CA GLY A 145 17.59 0.09 22.86
C GLY A 145 16.81 -1.19 22.71
N ASP A 146 17.33 -2.28 23.33
CA ASP A 146 16.65 -3.56 23.44
C ASP A 146 15.33 -3.40 24.21
N ASN A 147 14.21 -3.31 23.51
CA ASN A 147 12.88 -3.77 23.92
C ASN A 147 11.86 -3.39 22.84
N GLU A 148 11.85 -4.10 21.73
CA GLU A 148 10.80 -3.95 20.71
C GLU A 148 9.74 -5.03 20.89
N VAL A 149 8.57 -4.55 21.32
CA VAL A 149 7.30 -5.23 21.13
C VAL A 149 6.97 -5.15 19.64
N LEU A 150 7.00 -6.29 18.95
CA LEU A 150 6.47 -6.46 17.60
C LEU A 150 4.96 -6.18 17.62
N VAL A 151 4.56 -4.99 17.25
CA VAL A 151 3.14 -4.62 17.08
C VAL A 151 2.80 -4.74 15.60
N SER A 152 1.86 -5.61 15.28
CA SER A 152 1.27 -5.75 13.95
C SER A 152 0.58 -4.44 13.55
N VAL A 153 0.94 -3.91 12.40
CA VAL A 153 0.51 -2.58 11.92
C VAL A 153 -0.87 -2.69 11.26
N THR A 154 -1.92 -2.32 11.99
CA THR A 154 -3.26 -2.05 11.42
C THR A 154 -3.33 -0.62 10.87
N ALA A 155 -4.34 -0.30 10.04
CA ALA A 155 -4.49 1.00 9.37
C ALA A 155 -4.46 2.23 10.32
N ASP A 156 -4.74 2.04 11.61
CA ASP A 156 -4.59 3.04 12.67
C ASP A 156 -3.13 3.17 13.16
N ASP A 157 -2.26 2.21 12.88
CA ASP A 157 -0.88 2.13 13.38
C ASP A 157 0.13 2.89 12.52
N THR A 158 -0.20 3.28 11.28
CA THR A 158 0.62 4.25 10.54
C THR A 158 0.79 5.55 11.33
N THR A 159 -0.19 5.93 12.12
CA THR A 159 -0.10 7.05 13.07
C THR A 159 0.80 6.76 14.27
N LYS A 160 0.99 5.51 14.69
CA LYS A 160 1.86 5.14 15.84
C LYS A 160 3.33 4.98 15.43
N LEU A 161 3.63 4.36 14.29
CA LEU A 161 4.99 4.30 13.72
C LEU A 161 5.52 5.69 13.39
N VAL A 162 4.65 6.56 12.90
CA VAL A 162 4.92 7.97 12.65
C VAL A 162 5.22 8.73 13.95
N LYS A 163 4.64 8.35 15.10
CA LYS A 163 4.97 8.93 16.40
C LYS A 163 6.31 8.44 16.97
N LEU A 164 6.74 7.23 16.68
CA LEU A 164 8.01 6.67 17.17
C LEU A 164 9.26 7.17 16.42
N CYS A 165 9.12 7.52 15.13
CA CYS A 165 10.23 7.97 14.28
C CYS A 165 10.25 9.49 14.01
N GLY A 166 9.47 10.31 14.74
CA GLY A 166 9.44 11.76 14.52
C GLY A 166 8.95 12.15 13.12
N ASN A 167 7.71 12.58 13.02
CA ASN A 167 6.92 12.88 11.80
C ASN A 167 7.56 13.86 10.78
N TRP A 168 8.69 14.45 11.10
CA TRP A 168 9.22 15.60 10.38
C TRP A 168 9.71 15.29 8.97
N PHE A 169 10.32 14.13 8.73
CA PHE A 169 10.90 13.83 7.42
C PHE A 169 9.88 13.28 6.39
N PHE A 170 8.78 12.64 6.81
CA PHE A 170 7.73 12.18 5.89
C PHE A 170 7.06 13.33 5.13
N ASN A 171 6.85 14.47 5.80
CA ASN A 171 6.27 15.65 5.18
C ASN A 171 7.20 16.23 4.11
N ASP A 172 8.51 16.23 4.34
CA ASP A 172 9.49 16.69 3.38
C ASP A 172 9.53 15.78 2.14
N PHE A 173 9.56 14.44 2.33
CA PHE A 173 9.45 13.48 1.23
C PHE A 173 8.18 13.65 0.42
N SER A 174 7.04 13.87 1.08
CA SER A 174 5.76 14.07 0.41
C SER A 174 5.67 15.36 -0.41
N SER A 175 6.63 16.28 -0.27
CA SER A 175 6.74 17.50 -1.08
C SER A 175 7.49 17.31 -2.40
N LEU A 176 8.17 16.18 -2.58
CA LEU A 176 8.97 15.89 -3.77
C LEU A 176 8.10 15.51 -4.95
N ARG A 177 8.53 15.93 -6.15
CA ARG A 177 8.01 15.41 -7.40
C ARG A 177 8.32 13.92 -7.53
N ILE A 178 7.48 13.16 -8.24
CA ILE A 178 7.56 11.70 -8.31
C ILE A 178 8.93 11.18 -8.75
N ASP A 179 9.58 11.79 -9.73
CA ASP A 179 10.88 11.35 -10.23
C ASP A 179 11.98 11.47 -9.16
N HIS A 180 12.04 12.59 -8.46
CA HIS A 180 12.96 12.80 -7.34
C HIS A 180 12.65 11.87 -6.16
N PHE A 181 11.36 11.68 -5.85
CA PHE A 181 10.92 10.77 -4.81
C PHE A 181 11.37 9.33 -5.08
N ILE A 182 11.14 8.82 -6.30
CA ILE A 182 11.56 7.45 -6.70
C ILE A 182 13.08 7.29 -6.61
N GLU A 183 13.84 8.30 -7.02
CA GLU A 183 15.31 8.27 -6.95
C GLU A 183 15.79 8.17 -5.50
N VAL A 184 15.27 9.02 -4.61
CA VAL A 184 15.58 9.00 -3.17
C VAL A 184 15.21 7.66 -2.54
N ILE A 185 13.98 7.17 -2.76
CA ILE A 185 13.53 5.88 -2.22
C ILE A 185 14.39 4.71 -2.74
N SER A 186 14.77 4.75 -4.01
CA SER A 186 15.66 3.72 -4.59
C SER A 186 17.04 3.71 -3.95
N LEU A 187 17.60 4.88 -3.63
CA LEU A 187 18.87 5.01 -2.91
C LEU A 187 18.74 4.55 -1.44
N ILE A 188 17.65 4.90 -0.77
CA ILE A 188 17.35 4.46 0.59
C ILE A 188 17.25 2.92 0.66
N LYS A 189 16.57 2.29 -0.28
CA LYS A 189 16.49 0.82 -0.39
C LYS A 189 17.86 0.18 -0.57
N LYS A 190 18.72 0.74 -1.43
CA LYS A 190 20.09 0.25 -1.64
C LYS A 190 20.94 0.30 -0.36
N ARG A 191 20.64 1.22 0.56
CA ARG A 191 21.32 1.37 1.85
C ARG A 191 20.76 0.48 2.96
N LYS A 192 19.82 -0.43 2.65
CA LYS A 192 19.24 -1.44 3.55
C LYS A 192 18.55 -0.85 4.78
N ILE A 193 17.87 0.29 4.62
CA ILE A 193 16.96 0.80 5.66
C ILE A 193 15.80 -0.20 5.84
N LYS A 194 15.22 -0.23 7.05
CA LYS A 194 14.06 -1.07 7.40
C LYS A 194 12.96 -0.93 6.34
N PRO A 195 12.48 -2.03 5.73
CA PRO A 195 11.49 -2.02 4.65
C PRO A 195 10.17 -1.34 5.06
N GLU A 196 9.80 -1.41 6.35
CA GLU A 196 8.60 -0.82 6.92
C GLU A 196 8.64 0.72 6.85
N LEU A 197 9.83 1.32 7.08
CA LEU A 197 10.01 2.77 6.95
C LEU A 197 9.89 3.20 5.50
N VAL A 198 10.46 2.44 4.58
CA VAL A 198 10.33 2.70 3.13
C VAL A 198 8.88 2.60 2.70
N GLY A 199 8.17 1.56 3.13
CA GLY A 199 6.75 1.36 2.88
C GLY A 199 5.91 2.52 3.41
N SER A 200 6.18 2.97 4.64
CA SER A 200 5.51 4.12 5.26
C SER A 200 5.75 5.42 4.50
N CYS A 201 6.98 5.66 4.01
CA CYS A 201 7.28 6.81 3.15
C CYS A 201 6.45 6.80 1.86
N ILE A 202 6.39 5.64 1.20
CA ILE A 202 5.62 5.48 -0.04
C ILE A 202 4.12 5.69 0.23
N ALA A 203 3.58 5.10 1.29
CA ALA A 203 2.18 5.24 1.67
C ALA A 203 1.81 6.70 1.98
N HIS A 204 2.66 7.42 2.72
CA HIS A 204 2.46 8.82 3.06
C HIS A 204 2.48 9.73 1.82
N TRP A 205 3.48 9.54 0.94
CA TRP A 205 3.57 10.27 -0.33
C TRP A 205 2.33 10.02 -1.20
N THR A 206 1.95 8.75 -1.35
CA THR A 206 0.79 8.33 -2.13
C THR A 206 -0.50 8.94 -1.61
N LYS A 207 -0.74 8.92 -0.30
CA LYS A 207 -1.94 9.50 0.33
C LYS A 207 -2.09 10.99 0.00
N LYS A 208 -1.00 11.74 0.06
CA LYS A 208 -1.02 13.19 -0.22
C LYS A 208 -1.30 13.48 -1.68
N TRP A 209 -0.68 12.76 -2.61
CA TRP A 209 -0.77 13.03 -4.04
C TRP A 209 -2.02 12.45 -4.69
N ILE A 210 -2.48 11.27 -4.25
CA ILE A 210 -3.67 10.63 -4.79
C ILE A 210 -4.95 11.33 -4.33
N SER A 211 -5.00 11.88 -3.12
CA SER A 211 -6.14 12.71 -2.70
C SER A 211 -6.33 13.95 -3.59
N GLN A 212 -5.29 14.43 -4.25
CA GLN A 212 -5.38 15.52 -5.22
C GLN A 212 -5.98 15.07 -6.56
N ILE A 213 -5.82 13.79 -6.92
CA ILE A 213 -6.30 13.21 -8.18
C ILE A 213 -7.83 13.09 -8.20
N THR A 214 -8.42 12.71 -7.05
CA THR A 214 -9.88 12.51 -6.93
C THR A 214 -10.68 13.81 -6.92
N VAL A 215 -10.04 14.95 -6.69
CA VAL A 215 -10.71 16.27 -6.60
C VAL A 215 -10.76 17.00 -7.96
N SER A 216 -9.89 16.64 -8.92
CA SER A 216 -9.72 17.39 -10.18
C SER A 216 -10.56 16.82 -11.34
N GLN A 217 -11.85 16.51 -11.14
CA GLN A 217 -12.74 16.05 -12.22
C GLN A 217 -13.37 17.20 -13.03
N GLU A 218 -12.66 18.29 -13.28
CA GLU A 218 -13.14 19.30 -14.24
C GLU A 218 -12.65 19.01 -15.66
N LYS A 219 -13.60 19.00 -16.60
CA LYS A 219 -13.44 18.62 -18.00
C LYS A 219 -12.61 19.65 -18.77
N SER A 220 -11.32 19.44 -18.95
CA SER A 220 -10.49 20.23 -19.86
C SER A 220 -9.64 19.32 -20.78
N LYS A 221 -9.19 19.85 -21.91
CA LYS A 221 -8.35 19.13 -22.91
C LYS A 221 -7.03 18.60 -22.36
N ASP A 222 -6.59 19.06 -21.18
CA ASP A 222 -5.39 18.61 -20.49
C ASP A 222 -5.60 17.31 -19.69
N GLN A 223 -6.82 16.74 -19.72
CA GLN A 223 -7.20 15.57 -18.93
C GLN A 223 -6.45 14.30 -19.35
N GLU A 224 -6.22 14.10 -20.66
CA GLU A 224 -5.50 12.93 -21.19
C GLU A 224 -4.05 12.88 -20.69
N LEU A 225 -3.33 14.00 -20.76
CA LEU A 225 -1.96 14.11 -20.25
C LEU A 225 -1.89 13.90 -18.73
N SER A 226 -2.89 14.41 -18.01
CA SER A 226 -2.99 14.22 -16.56
C SER A 226 -3.19 12.74 -16.20
N ILE A 227 -4.11 12.05 -16.87
CA ILE A 227 -4.37 10.61 -16.68
C ILE A 227 -3.11 9.78 -17.01
N GLN A 228 -2.44 10.09 -18.11
CA GLN A 228 -1.20 9.42 -18.50
C GLN A 228 -0.10 9.59 -17.43
N LEU A 229 0.06 10.80 -16.91
CA LEU A 229 1.01 11.09 -15.83
C LEU A 229 0.67 10.31 -14.56
N GLN A 230 -0.61 10.27 -14.19
CA GLN A 230 -1.10 9.52 -13.04
C GLN A 230 -0.87 8.02 -13.19
N ARG A 231 -1.10 7.48 -14.38
CA ARG A 231 -0.82 6.08 -14.70
C ARG A 231 0.67 5.75 -14.52
N VAL A 232 1.56 6.54 -15.15
CA VAL A 232 3.01 6.36 -15.02
C VAL A 232 3.46 6.49 -13.56
N THR A 233 2.92 7.47 -12.83
CA THR A 233 3.20 7.65 -11.41
C THR A 233 2.83 6.42 -10.59
N THR A 234 1.62 5.87 -10.80
CA THR A 234 1.14 4.68 -10.11
C THR A 234 2.02 3.46 -10.42
N GLU A 235 2.39 3.27 -11.70
CA GLU A 235 3.30 2.19 -12.09
C GLU A 235 4.69 2.31 -11.46
N CYS A 236 5.23 3.53 -11.37
CA CYS A 236 6.50 3.79 -10.71
C CYS A 236 6.43 3.48 -9.21
N LEU A 237 5.34 3.87 -8.53
CA LEU A 237 5.12 3.57 -7.11
C LEU A 237 5.07 2.06 -6.86
N ILE A 238 4.36 1.31 -7.69
CA ILE A 238 4.28 -0.16 -7.56
C ILE A 238 5.67 -0.80 -7.73
N ARG A 239 6.47 -0.35 -8.69
CA ARG A 239 7.82 -0.88 -8.94
C ARG A 239 8.79 -0.59 -7.79
N VAL A 240 8.62 0.52 -7.08
CA VAL A 240 9.51 0.93 -5.99
C VAL A 240 9.11 0.35 -4.64
N LEU A 241 7.94 -0.30 -4.52
CA LEU A 241 7.53 -0.97 -3.27
C LEU A 241 8.62 -1.94 -2.77
N PRO A 242 8.85 -2.04 -1.46
CA PRO A 242 9.69 -3.07 -0.88
C PRO A 242 9.14 -4.47 -1.21
N ALA A 243 10.02 -5.46 -1.36
CA ALA A 243 9.61 -6.83 -1.68
C ALA A 243 9.04 -7.57 -0.46
N GLU A 244 9.44 -7.18 0.72
CA GLU A 244 9.06 -7.79 2.00
C GLU A 244 7.56 -7.61 2.25
N GLU A 245 6.87 -8.69 2.64
CA GLU A 245 5.42 -8.74 2.81
C GLU A 245 4.92 -7.72 3.84
N ASP A 246 5.56 -7.67 5.01
CA ASP A 246 5.12 -6.86 6.15
C ASP A 246 5.54 -5.38 6.07
N SER A 247 6.19 -4.98 4.96
CA SER A 247 6.68 -3.61 4.76
C SER A 247 5.58 -2.59 4.46
N VAL A 248 4.39 -3.04 4.05
CA VAL A 248 3.27 -2.19 3.62
C VAL A 248 1.96 -2.80 4.07
N SER A 249 1.01 -2.00 4.55
CA SER A 249 -0.30 -2.51 4.98
C SER A 249 -1.13 -3.02 3.79
N SER A 250 -1.91 -4.07 4.03
CA SER A 250 -2.81 -4.65 3.03
C SER A 250 -3.86 -3.65 2.54
N ASN A 251 -4.36 -2.79 3.43
CA ASN A 251 -5.29 -1.72 3.08
C ASN A 251 -4.69 -0.73 2.09
N PHE A 252 -3.43 -0.30 2.30
CA PHE A 252 -2.74 0.57 1.35
C PHE A 252 -2.57 -0.10 -0.02
N LEU A 253 -2.17 -1.39 -0.05
CA LEU A 253 -2.02 -2.14 -1.30
C LEU A 253 -3.36 -2.30 -2.04
N LEU A 254 -4.46 -2.52 -1.33
CA LEU A 254 -5.81 -2.57 -1.91
C LEU A 254 -6.21 -1.22 -2.53
N HIS A 255 -5.93 -0.10 -1.85
CA HIS A 255 -6.16 1.23 -2.41
C HIS A 255 -5.31 1.47 -3.66
N LEU A 256 -4.05 1.07 -3.64
CA LEU A 256 -3.15 1.18 -4.78
C LEU A 256 -3.61 0.30 -5.94
N TYR A 257 -4.13 -0.90 -5.65
CA TYR A 257 -4.72 -1.81 -6.64
C TYR A 257 -5.97 -1.19 -7.27
N LYS A 258 -6.87 -0.61 -6.46
CA LYS A 258 -8.03 0.14 -6.95
C LYS A 258 -7.64 1.22 -7.95
N ILE A 259 -6.67 2.05 -7.59
CA ILE A 259 -6.17 3.11 -8.46
C ILE A 259 -5.58 2.52 -9.73
N GLY A 260 -4.82 1.42 -9.61
CA GLY A 260 -4.28 0.70 -10.75
C GLY A 260 -5.34 0.17 -11.72
N LEU A 261 -6.50 -0.26 -11.20
CA LEU A 261 -7.65 -0.65 -12.03
C LEU A 261 -8.26 0.55 -12.75
N ILE A 262 -8.49 1.66 -12.03
CA ILE A 262 -9.08 2.89 -12.60
C ILE A 262 -8.16 3.47 -13.69
N MET A 263 -6.85 3.50 -13.45
CA MET A 263 -5.85 4.06 -14.37
C MET A 263 -5.43 3.07 -15.48
N ASN A 264 -5.97 1.86 -15.48
CA ASN A 264 -5.64 0.80 -16.42
C ASN A 264 -4.12 0.61 -16.62
N ILE A 265 -3.39 0.40 -15.50
CA ILE A 265 -1.95 0.17 -15.49
C ILE A 265 -1.56 -1.15 -16.18
N ASN A 266 -0.27 -1.36 -16.38
CA ASN A 266 0.27 -2.58 -16.99
C ASN A 266 -0.30 -3.85 -16.32
N PRO A 267 -0.86 -4.82 -17.09
CA PRO A 267 -1.45 -6.04 -16.55
C PRO A 267 -0.53 -6.84 -15.62
N LYS A 268 0.77 -6.92 -15.97
CA LYS A 268 1.76 -7.64 -15.15
C LYS A 268 1.90 -7.02 -13.75
N LEU A 269 1.89 -5.68 -13.64
CA LEU A 269 1.97 -4.99 -12.35
C LEU A 269 0.67 -5.17 -11.55
N LYS A 270 -0.49 -5.18 -12.21
CA LYS A 270 -1.77 -5.50 -11.57
C LYS A 270 -1.75 -6.90 -10.95
N ASP A 271 -1.32 -7.89 -11.72
CA ASP A 271 -1.30 -9.28 -11.25
C ASP A 271 -0.27 -9.48 -10.13
N GLN A 272 0.90 -8.85 -10.21
CA GLN A 272 1.89 -8.86 -9.12
C GLN A 272 1.31 -8.27 -7.83
N LEU A 273 0.62 -7.12 -7.92
CA LEU A 273 0.02 -6.47 -6.78
C LEU A 273 -1.11 -7.30 -6.18
N LYS A 274 -2.00 -7.84 -7.04
CA LYS A 274 -3.10 -8.74 -6.64
C LYS A 274 -2.58 -10.00 -5.94
N THR A 275 -1.57 -10.65 -6.49
CA THR A 275 -0.91 -11.83 -5.91
C THR A 275 -0.30 -11.51 -4.54
N ARG A 276 0.39 -10.37 -4.42
CA ARG A 276 0.96 -9.94 -3.15
C ARG A 276 -0.11 -9.73 -2.08
N ILE A 277 -1.21 -9.05 -2.40
CA ILE A 277 -2.32 -8.84 -1.46
C ILE A 277 -2.93 -10.19 -1.06
N ALA A 278 -3.14 -11.09 -2.04
CA ALA A 278 -3.66 -12.42 -1.78
C ALA A 278 -2.80 -13.22 -0.78
N LEU A 279 -1.49 -13.19 -0.91
CA LEU A 279 -0.56 -13.86 0.03
C LEU A 279 -0.61 -13.26 1.45
N MET A 280 -0.95 -11.99 1.58
CA MET A 280 -1.07 -11.31 2.88
C MET A 280 -2.41 -11.57 3.58
N MET A 281 -3.43 -12.13 2.89
CA MET A 281 -4.79 -12.29 3.44
C MET A 281 -4.85 -13.08 4.75
N GLU A 282 -3.95 -14.04 4.96
CA GLU A 282 -3.92 -14.84 6.20
C GLU A 282 -3.59 -14.00 7.45
N LYS A 283 -2.93 -12.85 7.26
CA LYS A 283 -2.52 -11.91 8.32
C LYS A 283 -3.46 -10.70 8.44
N CYS A 284 -4.40 -10.53 7.51
CA CYS A 284 -5.30 -9.39 7.47
C CYS A 284 -6.42 -9.48 8.50
N SER A 285 -6.92 -8.33 8.91
CA SER A 285 -8.21 -8.17 9.59
C SER A 285 -9.29 -7.74 8.59
N ALA A 286 -10.56 -7.94 8.94
CA ALA A 286 -11.68 -7.51 8.08
C ALA A 286 -11.69 -5.99 7.81
N LYS A 287 -11.17 -5.19 8.74
CA LYS A 287 -11.04 -3.74 8.59
C LYS A 287 -10.02 -3.35 7.52
N ASP A 288 -8.98 -4.15 7.32
CA ASP A 288 -7.95 -3.89 6.31
C ASP A 288 -8.50 -4.06 4.88
N LEU A 289 -9.59 -4.79 4.71
CA LEU A 289 -10.27 -4.98 3.43
C LEU A 289 -11.25 -3.84 3.07
N LEU A 290 -11.48 -2.89 3.97
CA LEU A 290 -12.42 -1.78 3.76
C LEU A 290 -11.80 -0.72 2.83
N VAL A 291 -12.15 -0.78 1.56
CA VAL A 291 -11.78 0.22 0.54
C VAL A 291 -13.02 1.02 0.17
N ARG A 292 -13.03 2.32 0.45
CA ARG A 292 -14.18 3.19 0.15
C ARG A 292 -14.43 3.31 -1.35
N ASN A 293 -15.71 3.37 -1.71
CA ASN A 293 -16.17 3.63 -3.07
C ASN A 293 -17.06 4.87 -3.11
N SER A 294 -17.30 5.41 -4.30
CA SER A 294 -18.16 6.57 -4.52
C SER A 294 -19.65 6.21 -4.64
N THR A 295 -19.96 5.00 -5.08
CA THR A 295 -21.32 4.52 -5.35
C THR A 295 -21.87 3.68 -4.20
N THR A 296 -21.06 2.79 -3.67
CA THR A 296 -21.32 1.97 -2.49
C THR A 296 -20.40 2.44 -1.36
N LEU A 297 -20.71 2.08 -0.13
CA LEU A 297 -19.83 2.44 0.98
C LEU A 297 -18.42 1.83 0.80
N PHE A 298 -18.36 0.58 0.29
CA PHE A 298 -17.11 -0.15 0.07
C PHE A 298 -17.05 -0.82 -1.31
N ASP A 299 -15.83 -0.99 -1.82
CA ASP A 299 -15.53 -1.63 -3.10
C ASP A 299 -15.34 -3.14 -2.91
N VAL A 300 -16.44 -3.88 -2.99
CA VAL A 300 -16.47 -5.33 -2.75
C VAL A 300 -15.82 -6.10 -3.88
N ASP A 301 -15.95 -5.64 -5.12
CA ASP A 301 -15.46 -6.35 -6.31
C ASP A 301 -13.93 -6.50 -6.30
N ILE A 302 -13.20 -5.53 -5.74
CA ILE A 302 -11.76 -5.62 -5.55
C ILE A 302 -11.42 -6.75 -4.56
N VAL A 303 -12.17 -6.86 -3.48
CA VAL A 303 -11.96 -7.92 -2.48
C VAL A 303 -12.28 -9.29 -3.08
N VAL A 304 -13.33 -9.42 -3.87
CA VAL A 304 -13.67 -10.66 -4.61
C VAL A 304 -12.48 -11.10 -5.47
N GLN A 305 -11.91 -10.20 -6.28
CA GLN A 305 -10.76 -10.52 -7.15
C GLN A 305 -9.53 -11.01 -6.36
N VAL A 306 -9.30 -10.44 -5.18
CA VAL A 306 -8.17 -10.85 -4.32
C VAL A 306 -8.44 -12.20 -3.66
N VAL A 307 -9.67 -12.45 -3.19
CA VAL A 307 -10.08 -13.75 -2.62
C VAL A 307 -9.98 -14.86 -3.67
N GLU A 308 -10.46 -14.64 -4.89
CA GLU A 308 -10.31 -15.58 -6.00
C GLU A 308 -8.85 -15.88 -6.33
N ALA A 309 -8.01 -14.85 -6.33
CA ALA A 309 -6.56 -15.02 -6.52
C ALA A 309 -5.95 -15.87 -5.39
N TYR A 310 -6.33 -15.61 -4.13
CA TYR A 310 -5.88 -16.43 -3.00
C TYR A 310 -6.30 -17.89 -3.15
N VAL A 311 -7.57 -18.16 -3.48
CA VAL A 311 -8.08 -19.52 -3.69
C VAL A 311 -7.31 -20.23 -4.81
N SER A 312 -7.01 -19.53 -5.90
CA SER A 312 -6.22 -20.08 -7.02
C SER A 312 -4.79 -20.44 -6.60
N LEU A 313 -4.16 -19.61 -5.77
CA LEU A 313 -2.80 -19.85 -5.23
C LEU A 313 -2.79 -20.94 -4.16
N ALA A 314 -3.86 -21.00 -3.36
CA ALA A 314 -3.98 -21.90 -2.22
C ALA A 314 -4.39 -23.35 -2.60
N SER A 315 -4.62 -23.64 -3.88
CA SER A 315 -5.01 -24.99 -4.35
C SER A 315 -4.05 -26.09 -3.88
N ASN A 316 -2.82 -25.76 -3.53
CA ASN A 316 -1.79 -26.66 -3.01
C ASN A 316 -1.52 -26.49 -1.50
N ASN A 317 -2.25 -25.61 -0.80
CA ASN A 317 -1.99 -25.30 0.61
C ASN A 317 -2.87 -26.11 1.57
N PRO A 318 -2.44 -26.34 2.83
CA PRO A 318 -3.21 -27.09 3.81
C PRO A 318 -4.57 -26.39 4.10
N LYS A 319 -5.61 -27.18 4.23
CA LYS A 319 -7.00 -26.73 4.49
C LYS A 319 -7.14 -25.76 5.67
N SER A 320 -6.25 -25.84 6.67
CA SER A 320 -6.26 -24.96 7.85
C SER A 320 -6.05 -23.48 7.50
N ARG A 321 -5.21 -23.15 6.53
CA ARG A 321 -4.97 -21.77 6.08
C ARG A 321 -6.17 -21.20 5.35
N MET A 322 -6.84 -22.00 4.54
CA MET A 322 -8.08 -21.62 3.84
C MET A 322 -9.17 -21.21 4.84
N CYS A 323 -9.25 -21.84 6.02
CA CYS A 323 -10.25 -21.52 7.04
C CYS A 323 -9.94 -20.19 7.76
N VAL A 324 -8.69 -19.74 7.81
CA VAL A 324 -8.34 -18.41 8.32
C VAL A 324 -8.93 -17.34 7.40
N VAL A 325 -8.72 -17.48 6.09
CA VAL A 325 -9.30 -16.55 5.10
C VAL A 325 -10.82 -16.69 5.03
N GLY A 326 -11.36 -17.89 5.25
CA GLY A 326 -12.82 -18.10 5.37
C GLY A 326 -13.45 -17.28 6.50
N ARG A 327 -12.80 -17.25 7.68
CA ARG A 327 -13.23 -16.39 8.81
C ARG A 327 -13.09 -14.91 8.47
N LEU A 328 -11.95 -14.51 7.91
CA LEU A 328 -11.72 -13.13 7.49
C LEU A 328 -12.82 -12.62 6.56
N VAL A 329 -13.19 -13.40 5.55
CA VAL A 329 -14.25 -13.04 4.59
C VAL A 329 -15.62 -13.01 5.26
N ASN A 330 -15.92 -13.92 6.19
CA ASN A 330 -17.18 -13.88 6.94
C ASN A 330 -17.27 -12.62 7.84
N ASP A 331 -16.17 -12.23 8.48
CA ASP A 331 -16.11 -11.01 9.30
C ASP A 331 -16.23 -9.75 8.40
N TYR A 332 -15.65 -9.77 7.21
CA TYR A 332 -15.80 -8.70 6.24
C TYR A 332 -17.24 -8.62 5.72
N LEU A 333 -17.89 -9.76 5.40
CA LEU A 333 -19.30 -9.81 5.02
C LEU A 333 -20.21 -9.18 6.07
N ALA A 334 -19.92 -9.42 7.36
CA ALA A 334 -20.68 -8.81 8.47
C ALA A 334 -20.54 -7.28 8.54
N LEU A 335 -19.38 -6.75 8.11
CA LEU A 335 -19.18 -5.30 8.08
C LEU A 335 -19.92 -4.63 6.92
N ILE A 336 -19.91 -5.26 5.73
CA ILE A 336 -20.51 -4.69 4.52
C ILE A 336 -22.02 -4.96 4.39
N ALA A 337 -22.56 -5.95 5.12
CA ALA A 337 -23.97 -6.33 5.05
C ALA A 337 -24.96 -5.22 5.39
N ARG A 338 -24.49 -4.15 6.05
CA ARG A 338 -25.30 -2.97 6.43
C ARG A 338 -25.27 -1.84 5.41
N ASP A 339 -24.55 -2.01 4.31
CA ASP A 339 -24.50 -1.01 3.23
C ASP A 339 -25.74 -1.14 2.35
N GLU A 340 -26.69 -0.24 2.51
CA GLU A 340 -27.96 -0.21 1.77
C GLU A 340 -27.79 -0.11 0.24
N ASN A 341 -26.64 0.37 -0.23
CA ASN A 341 -26.33 0.48 -1.65
C ASN A 341 -25.59 -0.74 -2.22
N LEU A 342 -25.32 -1.75 -1.38
CA LEU A 342 -24.59 -2.93 -1.81
C LEU A 342 -25.47 -3.86 -2.68
N VAL A 343 -25.09 -3.99 -3.95
CA VAL A 343 -25.84 -4.80 -4.93
C VAL A 343 -25.73 -6.29 -4.55
N ALA A 344 -26.87 -7.01 -4.67
CA ALA A 344 -26.98 -8.46 -4.40
C ALA A 344 -25.90 -9.29 -5.11
N ARG A 345 -25.59 -8.94 -6.35
CA ARG A 345 -24.57 -9.62 -7.14
C ARG A 345 -23.17 -9.55 -6.52
N SER A 346 -22.75 -8.38 -6.02
CA SER A 346 -21.41 -8.23 -5.41
C SER A 346 -21.34 -8.99 -4.08
N PHE A 347 -22.42 -8.97 -3.27
CA PHE A 347 -22.50 -9.77 -2.04
C PHE A 347 -22.45 -11.28 -2.35
N ASP A 348 -23.26 -11.75 -3.31
CA ASP A 348 -23.28 -13.15 -3.75
C ASP A 348 -21.92 -13.59 -4.32
N SER A 349 -21.27 -12.76 -5.15
CA SER A 349 -19.96 -13.06 -5.70
C SER A 349 -18.93 -13.29 -4.60
N LEU A 350 -18.95 -12.48 -3.54
CA LEU A 350 -18.05 -12.64 -2.40
C LEU A 350 -18.34 -13.92 -1.60
N VAL A 351 -19.60 -14.23 -1.36
CA VAL A 351 -20.01 -15.50 -0.71
C VAL A 351 -19.53 -16.69 -1.51
N ASN A 352 -19.61 -16.61 -2.85
CA ASN A 352 -19.24 -17.67 -3.78
C ASN A 352 -17.73 -17.77 -4.06
N ALA A 353 -16.96 -16.71 -3.81
CA ALA A 353 -15.52 -16.68 -4.06
C ALA A 353 -14.72 -17.73 -3.25
N LEU A 354 -15.28 -18.15 -2.11
CA LEU A 354 -14.67 -19.19 -1.27
C LEU A 354 -15.29 -20.57 -1.51
N PRO A 355 -14.48 -21.64 -1.53
CA PRO A 355 -15.01 -23.02 -1.53
C PRO A 355 -15.70 -23.32 -0.19
N LYS A 356 -16.62 -24.27 -0.20
CA LYS A 356 -17.40 -24.66 1.00
C LYS A 356 -16.52 -25.20 2.14
N GLU A 357 -15.40 -25.79 1.79
CA GLU A 357 -14.41 -26.36 2.71
C GLU A 357 -13.64 -25.28 3.50
N ALA A 358 -13.68 -24.03 3.03
CA ALA A 358 -13.08 -22.90 3.74
C ALA A 358 -13.84 -22.49 5.01
N ARG A 359 -15.02 -23.06 5.25
CA ARG A 359 -15.87 -22.75 6.39
C ARG A 359 -16.18 -24.01 7.17
N PHE A 360 -15.76 -24.08 8.43
CA PHE A 360 -16.15 -25.15 9.36
C PHE A 360 -17.49 -24.87 10.04
N CYS A 361 -17.82 -23.61 10.23
CA CYS A 361 -19.05 -23.12 10.84
C CYS A 361 -19.60 -21.99 9.98
N ASP A 362 -20.89 -22.03 9.70
CA ASP A 362 -21.57 -21.04 8.87
C ASP A 362 -22.36 -19.99 9.68
N ASP A 363 -22.23 -19.94 11.01
CA ASP A 363 -22.96 -18.99 11.86
C ASP A 363 -22.70 -17.53 11.50
N ASN A 364 -21.42 -17.16 11.26
CA ASN A 364 -21.07 -15.81 10.85
C ASN A 364 -21.57 -15.48 9.45
N LEU A 365 -21.55 -16.47 8.53
CA LEU A 365 -22.13 -16.34 7.20
C LEU A 365 -23.66 -16.13 7.31
N TYR A 366 -24.32 -16.94 8.11
CA TYR A 366 -25.77 -16.82 8.35
C TYR A 366 -26.15 -15.43 8.91
N ARG A 367 -25.40 -14.95 9.92
CA ARG A 367 -25.61 -13.61 10.49
C ARG A 367 -25.43 -12.52 9.44
N SER A 368 -24.42 -12.63 8.61
CA SER A 368 -24.15 -11.64 7.54
C SER A 368 -25.27 -11.64 6.50
N ILE A 369 -25.74 -12.82 6.11
CA ILE A 369 -26.88 -12.99 5.20
C ILE A 369 -28.15 -12.40 5.83
N ASP A 370 -28.46 -12.74 7.08
CA ASP A 370 -29.65 -12.22 7.76
C ASP A 370 -29.63 -10.68 7.89
N MET A 371 -28.49 -10.09 8.22
CA MET A 371 -28.33 -8.64 8.22
C MET A 371 -28.53 -8.04 6.82
N TYR A 372 -27.94 -8.66 5.79
CA TYR A 372 -28.07 -8.19 4.42
C TYR A 372 -29.55 -8.26 3.95
N LEU A 373 -30.24 -9.36 4.19
CA LEU A 373 -31.67 -9.51 3.86
C LEU A 373 -32.57 -8.53 4.62
N LYS A 374 -32.18 -8.13 5.83
CA LYS A 374 -32.89 -7.13 6.63
C LYS A 374 -32.77 -5.73 6.06
N GLU A 375 -31.58 -5.35 5.63
CA GLU A 375 -31.32 -4.02 5.05
C GLU A 375 -31.80 -3.90 3.59
N HIS A 376 -32.03 -5.05 2.91
CA HIS A 376 -32.48 -5.09 1.51
C HIS A 376 -33.80 -5.86 1.37
N PRO A 377 -34.94 -5.29 1.81
CA PRO A 377 -36.24 -5.96 1.75
C PRO A 377 -36.75 -6.19 0.33
N ASP A 378 -36.36 -5.36 -0.64
CA ASP A 378 -36.84 -5.36 -2.02
C ASP A 378 -36.16 -6.40 -2.93
N LEU A 379 -35.29 -7.26 -2.37
CA LEU A 379 -34.64 -8.32 -3.13
C LEU A 379 -35.65 -9.31 -3.73
N THR A 380 -35.40 -9.72 -4.95
CA THR A 380 -36.16 -10.79 -5.61
C THR A 380 -35.94 -12.13 -4.93
N GLU A 381 -36.90 -13.05 -5.04
CA GLU A 381 -36.77 -14.39 -4.48
C GLU A 381 -35.56 -15.17 -5.05
N GLU A 382 -35.17 -14.90 -6.30
CA GLU A 382 -34.01 -15.51 -6.93
C GLU A 382 -32.72 -15.01 -6.32
N GLU A 383 -32.58 -13.70 -6.07
CA GLU A 383 -31.42 -13.10 -5.42
C GLU A 383 -31.29 -13.62 -3.98
N ARG A 384 -32.38 -13.66 -3.22
CA ARG A 384 -32.39 -14.23 -1.84
C ARG A 384 -31.92 -15.68 -1.86
N ARG A 385 -32.40 -16.47 -2.83
CA ARG A 385 -32.01 -17.87 -3.00
C ARG A 385 -30.56 -18.04 -3.37
N SER A 386 -30.03 -17.22 -4.27
CA SER A 386 -28.62 -17.24 -4.66
C SER A 386 -27.70 -17.00 -3.47
N ILE A 387 -27.95 -15.94 -2.70
CA ILE A 387 -27.18 -15.56 -1.52
C ILE A 387 -27.20 -16.68 -0.46
N CYS A 388 -28.34 -17.34 -0.24
CA CYS A 388 -28.47 -18.40 0.77
C CYS A 388 -27.89 -19.75 0.34
N ARG A 389 -27.61 -19.95 -0.95
CA ARG A 389 -27.24 -21.24 -1.54
C ARG A 389 -25.99 -21.89 -0.97
N LYS A 390 -25.06 -21.08 -0.52
CA LYS A 390 -23.76 -21.56 0.04
C LYS A 390 -23.83 -21.96 1.50
N MET A 391 -24.88 -21.57 2.20
CA MET A 391 -25.08 -21.87 3.61
C MET A 391 -25.49 -23.32 3.81
N GLU A 392 -24.82 -24.04 4.69
CA GLU A 392 -25.07 -25.44 4.99
C GLU A 392 -25.65 -25.61 6.39
N TYR A 393 -26.89 -26.12 6.49
CA TYR A 393 -27.63 -26.27 7.75
C TYR A 393 -26.84 -27.02 8.83
N HIS A 394 -26.12 -28.07 8.47
CA HIS A 394 -25.35 -28.89 9.40
C HIS A 394 -24.09 -28.20 9.95
N LYS A 395 -23.65 -27.09 9.33
CA LYS A 395 -22.56 -26.24 9.82
C LYS A 395 -23.05 -25.10 10.72
N LEU A 396 -24.34 -24.94 10.90
CA LEU A 396 -24.91 -23.97 11.82
C LEU A 396 -24.92 -24.53 13.24
N SER A 397 -24.64 -23.67 14.21
CA SER A 397 -24.86 -23.99 15.64
C SER A 397 -26.34 -24.20 15.93
N GLN A 398 -26.65 -24.89 17.02
CA GLN A 398 -28.04 -25.14 17.44
C GLN A 398 -28.85 -23.84 17.58
N GLU A 399 -28.25 -22.78 18.10
CA GLU A 399 -28.89 -21.48 18.24
C GLU A 399 -29.18 -20.85 16.88
N ALA A 400 -28.24 -20.90 15.94
CA ALA A 400 -28.41 -20.41 14.59
C ALA A 400 -29.44 -21.23 13.81
N GLN A 401 -29.51 -22.55 13.99
CA GLN A 401 -30.52 -23.43 13.41
C GLN A 401 -31.93 -23.05 13.88
N ILE A 402 -32.13 -22.89 15.20
CA ILE A 402 -33.41 -22.48 15.76
C ILE A 402 -33.85 -21.10 15.25
N HIS A 403 -32.92 -20.17 15.14
CA HIS A 403 -33.21 -18.85 14.62
C HIS A 403 -33.56 -18.92 13.12
N ALA A 404 -32.82 -19.69 12.33
CA ALA A 404 -33.05 -19.84 10.88
C ALA A 404 -34.41 -20.46 10.54
N LEU A 405 -34.88 -21.42 11.36
CA LEU A 405 -36.21 -22.03 11.19
C LEU A 405 -37.36 -21.04 11.36
N LYS A 406 -37.16 -20.00 12.18
CA LYS A 406 -38.16 -18.97 12.49
C LYS A 406 -37.98 -17.68 11.68
N ASN A 407 -36.96 -17.63 10.83
CA ASN A 407 -36.60 -16.42 10.10
C ASN A 407 -37.36 -16.31 8.77
N ASP A 408 -38.36 -15.46 8.73
CA ASP A 408 -39.22 -15.25 7.53
C ASP A 408 -38.48 -14.48 6.40
N ARG A 409 -37.30 -13.92 6.65
CA ARG A 409 -36.47 -13.28 5.59
C ARG A 409 -35.75 -14.29 4.69
N LEU A 410 -35.62 -15.54 5.17
CA LEU A 410 -35.07 -16.60 4.33
C LEU A 410 -36.04 -17.05 3.25
N PRO A 411 -35.55 -17.42 2.04
CA PRO A 411 -36.38 -17.98 0.99
C PRO A 411 -37.17 -19.22 1.46
N ASP A 412 -38.41 -19.35 1.03
CA ASP A 412 -39.29 -20.44 1.48
C ASP A 412 -38.72 -21.83 1.20
N ASN A 413 -38.05 -22.02 0.06
CA ASN A 413 -37.41 -23.29 -0.28
C ASN A 413 -36.24 -23.64 0.68
N ILE A 414 -35.44 -22.67 1.09
CA ILE A 414 -34.34 -22.86 2.05
C ILE A 414 -34.91 -23.18 3.43
N ARG A 415 -35.91 -22.42 3.87
CA ARG A 415 -36.60 -22.65 5.15
C ARG A 415 -37.23 -24.03 5.20
N THR A 416 -37.93 -24.43 4.16
CA THR A 416 -38.52 -25.79 4.02
C THR A 416 -37.45 -26.88 4.06
N GLN A 417 -36.32 -26.66 3.38
CA GLN A 417 -35.19 -27.59 3.41
C GLN A 417 -34.63 -27.72 4.85
N PHE A 418 -34.51 -26.63 5.59
CA PHE A 418 -34.03 -26.64 6.98
C PHE A 418 -34.99 -27.36 7.91
N ILE A 419 -36.31 -27.15 7.74
CA ILE A 419 -37.35 -27.86 8.50
C ILE A 419 -37.26 -29.37 8.27
N LEU A 420 -37.11 -29.79 7.00
CA LEU A 420 -36.99 -31.21 6.66
C LEU A 420 -35.72 -31.84 7.25
N LEU A 421 -34.59 -31.11 7.23
CA LEU A 421 -33.34 -31.58 7.81
C LEU A 421 -33.44 -31.71 9.34
N GLU A 422 -34.15 -30.78 10.00
CA GLU A 422 -34.38 -30.84 11.45
C GLU A 422 -35.29 -32.02 11.81
N GLN A 423 -36.38 -32.27 11.04
CA GLN A 423 -37.21 -33.42 11.26
C GLN A 423 -36.44 -34.74 11.12
N VAL A 424 -35.57 -34.84 10.12
CA VAL A 424 -34.67 -36.00 9.96
C VAL A 424 -33.73 -36.16 11.14
N ASN A 425 -33.17 -35.06 11.67
CA ASN A 425 -32.30 -35.06 12.86
C ASN A 425 -33.08 -35.51 14.11
N MET A 426 -34.29 -34.99 14.33
CA MET A 426 -35.16 -35.38 15.45
C MET A 426 -35.51 -36.87 15.37
N MET A 427 -35.89 -37.37 14.17
CA MET A 427 -36.15 -38.80 14.00
C MET A 427 -34.93 -39.65 14.28
N ARG A 428 -33.74 -39.22 13.93
CA ARG A 428 -32.46 -39.91 14.21
C ARG A 428 -32.21 -40.01 15.75
N LEU A 429 -32.47 -38.93 16.48
CA LEU A 429 -32.31 -38.89 17.92
C LEU A 429 -33.33 -39.86 18.60
N LEU A 430 -34.63 -39.86 18.20
CA LEU A 430 -35.63 -40.73 18.73
C LEU A 430 -35.37 -42.22 18.46
N THR A 431 -34.71 -42.54 17.34
CA THR A 431 -34.35 -43.92 16.99
C THR A 431 -33.06 -44.39 17.64
N SER A 432 -32.21 -43.48 18.19
CA SER A 432 -30.98 -43.84 18.90
C SER A 432 -31.21 -44.17 20.39
N ASP A 433 -32.29 -43.69 21.03
CA ASP A 433 -32.60 -43.91 22.44
C ASP A 433 -33.56 -45.12 22.72
N GLY A 434 -34.01 -45.80 21.65
CA GLY A 434 -34.95 -46.93 21.78
C GLY A 434 -34.32 -48.27 21.42
N SER A 435 -33.76 -48.97 22.40
CA SER A 435 -33.67 -50.44 22.35
C SER A 435 -35.09 -51.02 22.45
N SER A 436 -35.47 -51.82 21.45
CA SER A 436 -36.68 -52.65 21.35
C SER A 436 -37.99 -51.90 21.06
N TYR A 437 -38.33 -51.75 19.79
CA TYR A 437 -39.67 -52.07 19.25
C TYR A 437 -39.62 -52.21 17.73
N GLN A 438 -40.30 -53.22 17.23
CA GLN A 438 -40.68 -53.76 15.91
C GLN A 438 -40.28 -53.02 14.60
N ARG A 439 -39.66 -53.81 13.73
CA ARG A 439 -39.29 -53.53 12.35
C ARG A 439 -40.49 -53.22 11.43
N THR A 440 -40.55 -52.05 10.83
CA THR A 440 -41.37 -51.77 9.63
C THR A 440 -40.45 -51.35 8.47
N LYS A 441 -40.96 -51.47 7.23
CA LYS A 441 -40.21 -51.29 5.94
C LYS A 441 -39.37 -50.01 5.78
N SER A 442 -39.51 -49.01 6.66
CA SER A 442 -38.74 -47.80 6.71
C SER A 442 -37.27 -47.97 7.19
N GLN A 443 -36.93 -49.11 7.77
CA GLN A 443 -35.60 -49.38 8.34
C GLN A 443 -34.48 -49.59 7.32
N THR A 444 -34.83 -49.89 6.04
CA THR A 444 -33.83 -50.13 4.98
C THR A 444 -33.17 -48.79 4.55
N ILE A 445 -33.93 -47.72 4.51
CA ILE A 445 -33.38 -46.37 4.18
C ILE A 445 -32.55 -45.81 5.32
N MET A 446 -32.90 -46.10 6.59
CA MET A 446 -32.14 -45.65 7.77
C MET A 446 -30.80 -46.37 7.98
N LYS A 447 -30.64 -47.62 7.49
CA LYS A 447 -29.34 -48.34 7.60
C LYS A 447 -28.26 -47.73 6.72
N VAL A 448 -28.59 -47.16 5.57
CA VAL A 448 -27.64 -46.47 4.70
C VAL A 448 -27.17 -45.17 5.36
N SER A 449 -28.08 -44.41 6.01
CA SER A 449 -27.74 -43.15 6.68
C SER A 449 -26.94 -43.33 7.99
N SER A 450 -27.14 -44.47 8.70
CA SER A 450 -26.34 -44.74 9.93
C SER A 450 -24.91 -45.17 9.64
N GLY A 451 -24.65 -45.80 8.48
CA GLY A 451 -23.30 -46.11 8.00
C GLY A 451 -22.48 -44.85 7.70
N LEU A 452 -23.13 -43.91 7.01
CA LEU A 452 -22.53 -42.59 6.70
C LEU A 452 -22.24 -41.78 7.98
N ARG A 453 -23.11 -41.82 9.01
CA ARG A 453 -22.91 -41.13 10.28
C ARG A 453 -21.74 -41.71 11.09
N LYS A 454 -21.58 -43.04 11.15
CA LYS A 454 -20.42 -43.68 11.81
C LYS A 454 -19.11 -43.33 11.11
N SER A 455 -19.09 -43.28 9.77
CA SER A 455 -17.93 -42.86 9.00
C SER A 455 -17.57 -41.39 9.27
N TRP A 456 -18.58 -40.51 9.34
CA TRP A 456 -18.40 -39.06 9.62
C TRP A 456 -17.97 -38.78 11.05
N MET A 457 -18.60 -39.44 12.05
CA MET A 457 -18.18 -39.29 13.46
C MET A 457 -16.80 -39.82 13.70
N ASN A 458 -16.40 -40.92 13.04
CA ASN A 458 -15.05 -41.45 13.15
C ASN A 458 -14.03 -40.55 12.45
N SER A 459 -14.34 -39.96 11.30
CA SER A 459 -13.49 -38.98 10.63
C SER A 459 -13.32 -37.73 11.49
N SER A 460 -14.41 -37.16 12.03
CA SER A 460 -14.34 -35.98 12.90
C SER A 460 -13.62 -36.25 14.23
N GLN A 461 -13.79 -37.45 14.80
CA GLN A 461 -13.04 -37.83 16.01
C GLN A 461 -11.55 -38.07 15.76
N THR A 462 -11.18 -38.62 14.59
CA THR A 462 -9.78 -38.80 14.21
C THR A 462 -9.12 -37.44 13.91
N GLU A 463 -9.80 -36.55 13.22
CA GLU A 463 -9.33 -35.19 12.98
C GLU A 463 -9.18 -34.39 14.29
N MET A 464 -10.15 -34.51 15.21
CA MET A 464 -10.08 -33.88 16.52
C MET A 464 -8.94 -34.44 17.39
N LYS A 465 -8.65 -35.76 17.28
CA LYS A 465 -7.50 -36.37 17.94
C LYS A 465 -6.17 -35.90 17.33
N ALA A 466 -6.10 -35.80 15.99
CA ALA A 466 -4.91 -35.28 15.30
C ALA A 466 -4.62 -33.83 15.68
N ILE A 467 -5.63 -32.96 15.70
CA ILE A 467 -5.50 -31.56 16.11
C ILE A 467 -5.07 -31.46 17.59
N LYS A 468 -5.61 -32.30 18.48
CA LYS A 468 -5.17 -32.34 19.87
C LYS A 468 -3.71 -32.79 20.00
N GLN A 469 -3.27 -33.76 19.22
CA GLN A 469 -1.88 -34.21 19.21
C GLN A 469 -0.92 -33.14 18.67
N GLU A 470 -1.29 -32.42 17.59
CA GLU A 470 -0.52 -31.29 17.08
C GLU A 470 -0.43 -30.15 18.11
N LEU A 471 -1.52 -29.86 18.81
CA LEU A 471 -1.55 -28.83 19.85
C LEU A 471 -0.66 -29.19 21.05
N GLU A 472 -0.60 -30.44 21.44
CA GLU A 472 0.31 -30.92 22.50
C GLU A 472 1.77 -30.91 22.04
N MET A 473 2.07 -31.26 20.77
CA MET A 473 3.42 -31.12 20.24
C MET A 473 3.87 -29.65 20.16
N LEU A 474 3.01 -28.74 19.72
CA LEU A 474 3.31 -27.33 19.71
C LEU A 474 3.54 -26.76 21.10
N LYS A 475 2.75 -27.18 22.11
CA LYS A 475 2.98 -26.80 23.51
C LYS A 475 4.33 -27.28 24.03
N ALA A 476 4.74 -28.51 23.67
CA ALA A 476 6.03 -29.04 24.04
C ALA A 476 7.18 -28.25 23.41
N GLN A 477 7.07 -27.90 22.11
CA GLN A 477 8.06 -27.07 21.42
C GLN A 477 8.16 -25.66 22.00
N VAL A 478 7.04 -25.04 22.36
CA VAL A 478 7.03 -23.74 23.04
C VAL A 478 7.71 -23.83 24.40
N GLY A 479 7.45 -24.91 25.16
CA GLY A 479 8.14 -25.19 26.43
C GLY A 479 9.66 -25.32 26.28
N GLU A 480 10.13 -26.07 25.26
CA GLU A 480 11.57 -26.18 24.95
C GLU A 480 12.21 -24.84 24.57
N LEU A 481 11.53 -24.06 23.75
CA LEU A 481 12.02 -22.72 23.36
C LEU A 481 12.07 -21.76 24.54
N GLN A 482 11.09 -21.82 25.45
CA GLN A 482 11.11 -21.04 26.68
C GLN A 482 12.26 -21.46 27.61
N GLN A 483 12.53 -22.75 27.72
CA GLN A 483 13.64 -23.27 28.51
C GLN A 483 15.00 -22.85 27.93
N ARG A 484 15.18 -22.96 26.60
CA ARG A 484 16.39 -22.46 25.91
C ARG A 484 16.57 -20.95 26.08
N ARG A 485 15.48 -20.18 26.04
CA ARG A 485 15.52 -18.74 26.31
C ARG A 485 15.99 -18.43 27.73
N MET A 486 15.49 -19.18 28.72
CA MET A 486 15.92 -19.04 30.12
C MET A 486 17.40 -19.40 30.30
N GLU A 487 17.87 -20.47 29.66
CA GLU A 487 19.28 -20.84 29.67
C GLU A 487 20.21 -19.82 29.03
N LEU A 488 19.77 -19.24 27.91
CA LEU A 488 20.51 -18.15 27.26
C LEU A 488 20.53 -16.89 28.14
N GLN A 489 19.43 -16.53 28.79
CA GLN A 489 19.40 -15.42 29.74
C GLN A 489 20.28 -15.64 30.97
N GLN A 490 20.40 -16.89 31.44
CA GLN A 490 21.32 -17.23 32.53
C GLN A 490 22.80 -17.17 32.07
N ARG A 491 23.11 -17.58 30.83
CA ARG A 491 24.43 -17.46 30.24
C ARG A 491 24.85 -16.01 30.02
N THR A 492 23.94 -15.16 29.51
CA THR A 492 24.22 -13.72 29.35
C THR A 492 24.40 -13.02 30.70
N LYS A 493 23.66 -13.39 31.74
CA LYS A 493 23.89 -12.85 33.09
C LYS A 493 25.25 -13.28 33.69
N LYS A 494 25.77 -14.45 33.34
CA LYS A 494 27.11 -14.91 33.79
C LYS A 494 28.27 -14.23 33.05
N VAL A 495 28.05 -13.76 31.82
CA VAL A 495 29.06 -13.05 31.02
C VAL A 495 29.20 -11.57 31.40
N VAL A 496 28.20 -11.00 32.05
CA VAL A 496 28.20 -9.59 32.50
C VAL A 496 28.82 -9.44 33.91
N PHE A 497 29.16 -10.55 34.60
CA PHE A 497 29.78 -10.55 35.93
C PHE A 497 31.20 -11.17 35.96
N CYS A 498 31.89 -11.25 34.83
CA CYS A 498 33.34 -11.53 34.75
C CYS A 498 34.09 -10.35 34.20
#